data_5296e22e2435b7482e3fbf0f752aa946
#
_entry.id   5296e22e2435b7482e3fbf0f752aa946
#
_cell.length_a   1.000
_cell.length_b   1.000
_cell.length_c   1.000
_cell.angle_alpha   90.00
_cell.angle_beta   90.00
_cell.angle_gamma   90.00
#
_symmetry.space_group_name_H-M   'P 1'
#
loop_
_entity.id
_entity.type
_entity.pdbx_description
1 polymer ?
#
loop_
_entity_poly.entity_id
_entity_poly.type
_entity_poly.pdbx_seq_one_letter_code
_entity_poly.pdbx_strand_id
1 'polypeptide(L)'
;MPRYRAAALILPGHPLHGHPVDLIVEDDRLTGVVPADGALDAARGDRDLGSARAFAGWWDLQADFRDPGTERAEGLNHGLTVAAQGGFAKVAPVASTRPCRDQPAEIQAILHRSHRHVTGVLPVAALSAGRAGKELTEAHALAEAGALAFSDDAPVDRPELLRRALEYHGGLGTPVFSEAHDPKFQPEGIMHEGAASTRMGLPGLSEESETLRIRRDLDILRYSGGRLHIPVVTTAAGLQSIRDAKAEGLSVTCGTTVHHLCWTDEDLAGFNRDLKLSLPLRSADDRTALRTAAFDGTLDAVVSDHRPRTPE
;
A
#
# COMPACT_ATOMS: atom_id res chain seq x y z
N MET A 1 6.39 26.32 24.00
CA MET A 1 6.15 25.54 22.78
C MET A 1 7.43 25.56 21.98
N PRO A 2 8.07 24.40 21.78
CA PRO A 2 9.28 24.33 20.97
C PRO A 2 8.96 24.57 19.49
N ARG A 3 9.87 25.23 18.77
CA ARG A 3 9.82 25.44 17.32
C ARG A 3 10.90 24.58 16.66
N TYR A 4 10.52 23.95 15.56
CA TYR A 4 11.45 23.17 14.76
C TYR A 4 11.58 23.84 13.39
N ARG A 5 12.69 24.46 13.10
CA ARG A 5 12.95 25.17 11.85
C ARG A 5 13.37 24.18 10.77
N ALA A 6 12.62 24.13 9.67
CA ALA A 6 12.94 23.37 8.47
C ALA A 6 13.32 24.30 7.31
N ALA A 7 14.25 23.86 6.46
CA ALA A 7 14.72 24.61 5.31
C ALA A 7 13.63 24.84 4.24
N ALA A 8 12.65 23.98 4.15
CA ALA A 8 11.50 24.16 3.29
C ALA A 8 10.31 23.29 3.73
N LEU A 9 9.08 23.78 3.49
CA LEU A 9 7.85 23.00 3.56
C LEU A 9 7.57 22.41 2.18
N ILE A 10 7.43 21.09 2.09
CA ILE A 10 7.02 20.39 0.87
C ILE A 10 5.58 19.94 1.03
N LEU A 11 4.66 20.83 0.73
CA LEU A 11 3.20 20.62 0.83
C LEU A 11 2.50 21.38 -0.30
N PRO A 12 2.31 20.77 -1.48
CA PRO A 12 1.63 21.41 -2.60
C PRO A 12 0.25 21.94 -2.19
N GLY A 13 -0.09 23.15 -2.65
CA GLY A 13 -1.33 23.83 -2.27
C GLY A 13 -1.26 24.62 -0.96
N HIS A 14 -0.23 24.44 -0.13
CA HIS A 14 -0.05 25.27 1.06
C HIS A 14 0.66 26.60 0.71
N PRO A 15 0.24 27.75 1.28
CA PRO A 15 0.85 29.06 0.97
C PRO A 15 2.37 29.14 1.22
N LEU A 16 2.89 28.34 2.15
CA LEU A 16 4.30 28.28 2.49
C LEU A 16 5.05 27.16 1.76
N HIS A 17 4.46 26.54 0.74
CA HIS A 17 5.15 25.50 -0.05
C HIS A 17 6.46 26.03 -0.64
N GLY A 18 7.54 25.28 -0.45
CA GLY A 18 8.88 25.64 -0.92
C GLY A 18 9.64 26.64 -0.06
N HIS A 19 9.00 27.24 0.96
CA HIS A 19 9.62 28.24 1.84
C HIS A 19 10.12 27.65 3.16
N PRO A 20 11.14 28.27 3.80
CA PRO A 20 11.53 27.92 5.16
C PRO A 20 10.38 28.16 6.15
N VAL A 21 10.20 27.21 7.07
CA VAL A 21 9.12 27.25 8.05
C VAL A 21 9.59 26.90 9.46
N ASP A 22 8.88 27.45 10.44
CA ASP A 22 8.92 27.01 11.83
C ASP A 22 7.68 26.14 12.10
N LEU A 23 7.90 24.91 12.52
CA LEU A 23 6.89 23.97 12.96
C LEU A 23 6.69 24.14 14.46
N ILE A 24 5.50 24.48 14.90
CA ILE A 24 5.15 24.67 16.32
C ILE A 24 4.56 23.37 16.85
N VAL A 25 5.17 22.81 17.88
CA VAL A 25 4.72 21.54 18.48
C VAL A 25 4.31 21.79 19.93
N GLU A 26 3.13 21.29 20.29
CA GLU A 26 2.57 21.35 21.64
C GLU A 26 1.96 19.97 21.96
N ASP A 27 2.31 19.41 23.12
CA ASP A 27 1.84 18.11 23.57
C ASP A 27 1.98 17.01 22.48
N ASP A 28 3.18 16.95 21.85
CA ASP A 28 3.52 16.03 20.76
C ASP A 28 2.65 16.17 19.50
N ARG A 29 1.96 17.32 19.34
CA ARG A 29 1.15 17.61 18.17
C ARG A 29 1.65 18.87 17.46
N LEU A 30 1.63 18.82 16.12
CA LEU A 30 1.85 20.00 15.30
C LEU A 30 0.64 20.92 15.41
N THR A 31 0.83 22.09 16.06
CA THR A 31 -0.24 23.10 16.26
C THR A 31 -0.14 24.27 15.30
N GLY A 32 1.02 24.45 14.63
CA GLY A 32 1.19 25.53 13.68
C GLY A 32 2.34 25.32 12.71
N VAL A 33 2.17 25.87 11.52
CA VAL A 33 3.23 26.01 10.50
C VAL A 33 3.26 27.47 10.12
N VAL A 34 4.36 28.15 10.42
CA VAL A 34 4.51 29.58 10.19
C VAL A 34 5.78 29.86 9.37
N PRO A 35 5.88 31.00 8.70
CA PRO A 35 7.14 31.39 8.07
C PRO A 35 8.28 31.36 9.08
N ALA A 36 9.45 30.89 8.65
CA ALA A 36 10.65 30.95 9.49
C ALA A 36 11.05 32.42 9.75
N ASP A 37 10.85 32.89 10.96
CA ASP A 37 11.15 34.27 11.35
C ASP A 37 11.81 34.33 12.71
N GLY A 38 12.66 35.36 12.91
CA GLY A 38 13.35 35.62 14.15
C GLY A 38 14.40 34.59 14.54
N ALA A 39 15.01 34.78 15.70
CA ALA A 39 15.97 33.85 16.28
C ALA A 39 15.26 32.67 16.98
N LEU A 40 15.87 31.49 16.91
CA LEU A 40 15.46 30.33 17.68
C LEU A 40 15.99 30.45 19.13
N ASP A 41 15.17 30.06 20.08
CA ASP A 41 15.52 30.11 21.52
C ASP A 41 15.70 28.66 22.04
N ALA A 42 16.97 28.27 22.16
CA ALA A 42 17.32 26.94 22.67
C ALA A 42 16.80 26.69 24.10
N ALA A 43 16.61 27.73 24.93
CA ALA A 43 16.06 27.60 26.27
C ALA A 43 14.56 27.20 26.25
N ARG A 44 13.85 27.52 25.19
CA ARG A 44 12.48 27.10 24.92
C ARG A 44 12.37 25.73 24.25
N GLY A 45 13.52 25.10 23.93
CA GLY A 45 13.58 23.84 23.22
C GLY A 45 13.49 23.97 21.69
N ASP A 46 13.65 25.19 21.16
CA ASP A 46 13.68 25.41 19.71
C ASP A 46 14.87 24.68 19.09
N ARG A 47 14.68 24.13 17.89
CA ARG A 47 15.70 23.40 17.15
C ARG A 47 15.75 23.82 15.68
N ASP A 48 16.97 24.04 15.20
CA ASP A 48 17.23 24.15 13.77
C ASP A 48 17.49 22.76 13.19
N LEU A 49 16.70 22.36 12.23
CA LEU A 49 16.83 21.08 11.52
C LEU A 49 17.77 21.19 10.32
N GLY A 50 18.45 22.32 10.15
CA GLY A 50 19.42 22.55 9.08
C GLY A 50 18.77 22.45 7.69
N SER A 51 19.31 21.59 6.83
CA SER A 51 18.81 21.39 5.46
C SER A 51 17.56 20.51 5.36
N ALA A 52 17.01 20.06 6.48
CA ALA A 52 15.83 19.18 6.49
C ALA A 52 14.61 19.88 5.87
N ARG A 53 13.81 19.10 5.17
CA ARG A 53 12.54 19.54 4.58
C ARG A 53 11.39 18.92 5.36
N ALA A 54 10.38 19.72 5.66
CA ALA A 54 9.15 19.25 6.27
C ALA A 54 8.16 18.86 5.19
N PHE A 55 7.53 17.70 5.32
CA PHE A 55 6.44 17.26 4.46
C PHE A 55 5.39 16.50 5.27
N ALA A 56 4.19 16.35 4.72
CA ALA A 56 3.20 15.44 5.28
C ALA A 56 3.76 14.02 5.22
N GLY A 57 3.69 13.28 6.33
CA GLY A 57 4.18 11.92 6.38
C GLY A 57 3.47 11.01 5.37
N TRP A 58 4.20 10.07 4.80
CA TRP A 58 3.67 9.11 3.83
C TRP A 58 2.68 8.14 4.47
N TRP A 59 1.78 7.61 3.66
CA TRP A 59 0.92 6.49 4.04
C TRP A 59 1.28 5.31 3.16
N ASP A 60 1.57 4.16 3.79
CA ASP A 60 1.77 2.90 3.09
C ASP A 60 0.52 2.03 3.23
N LEU A 61 -0.11 1.71 2.12
CA LEU A 61 -1.35 0.94 2.12
C LEU A 61 -1.12 -0.58 2.10
N GLN A 62 0.15 -1.03 2.05
CA GLN A 62 0.49 -2.45 2.00
C GLN A 62 1.85 -2.74 2.62
N ALA A 63 1.85 -3.23 3.86
CA ALA A 63 3.03 -3.69 4.57
C ALA A 63 2.72 -4.97 5.36
N ASP A 64 3.69 -5.87 5.48
CA ASP A 64 3.58 -7.08 6.29
C ASP A 64 4.71 -7.13 7.32
N PHE A 65 4.40 -6.83 8.57
CA PHE A 65 5.37 -6.88 9.67
C PHE A 65 5.56 -8.28 10.26
N ARG A 66 4.95 -9.31 9.66
CA ARG A 66 5.07 -10.70 10.08
C ARG A 66 4.59 -10.98 11.52
N ASP A 67 3.77 -10.11 12.09
CA ASP A 67 3.33 -10.15 13.49
C ASP A 67 1.79 -9.96 13.57
N PRO A 68 1.09 -10.93 14.16
CA PRO A 68 1.57 -12.15 14.83
C PRO A 68 1.91 -13.30 13.87
N GLY A 69 2.79 -14.21 14.32
CA GLY A 69 2.97 -15.56 13.76
C GLY A 69 4.32 -15.86 13.13
N THR A 70 5.08 -14.86 12.68
CA THR A 70 6.44 -15.03 12.14
C THR A 70 7.35 -13.86 12.50
N GLU A 71 7.28 -13.41 13.75
CA GLU A 71 7.96 -12.24 14.31
C GLU A 71 9.49 -12.33 14.19
N ARG A 72 10.02 -13.56 13.99
CA ARG A 72 11.46 -13.74 13.71
C ARG A 72 11.93 -13.00 12.45
N ALA A 73 11.03 -12.78 11.48
CA ALA A 73 11.38 -12.05 10.27
C ALA A 73 11.44 -10.53 10.51
N GLU A 74 10.58 -9.99 11.42
CA GLU A 74 10.61 -8.57 11.77
C GLU A 74 9.89 -8.26 13.09
N GLY A 75 8.56 -8.35 13.15
CA GLY A 75 7.74 -7.94 14.28
C GLY A 75 7.23 -6.49 14.20
N LEU A 76 6.08 -6.23 14.84
CA LEU A 76 5.35 -4.97 14.74
C LEU A 76 6.19 -3.75 15.16
N ASN A 77 6.83 -3.80 16.31
CA ASN A 77 7.55 -2.63 16.83
C ASN A 77 8.75 -2.26 15.97
N HIS A 78 9.48 -3.26 15.47
CA HIS A 78 10.61 -3.01 14.57
C HIS A 78 10.12 -2.44 13.24
N GLY A 79 9.13 -3.06 12.61
CA GLY A 79 8.55 -2.60 11.36
C GLY A 79 8.01 -1.16 11.45
N LEU A 80 7.32 -0.80 12.53
CA LEU A 80 6.86 0.57 12.77
C LEU A 80 8.03 1.55 12.93
N THR A 81 9.12 1.13 13.59
CA THR A 81 10.32 1.96 13.72
C THR A 81 10.99 2.21 12.37
N VAL A 82 11.11 1.17 11.54
CA VAL A 82 11.64 1.31 10.17
C VAL A 82 10.72 2.20 9.33
N ALA A 83 9.41 2.04 9.42
CA ALA A 83 8.44 2.89 8.74
C ALA A 83 8.59 4.37 9.15
N ALA A 84 8.73 4.65 10.46
CA ALA A 84 8.98 6.01 10.95
C ALA A 84 10.27 6.61 10.40
N GLN A 85 11.35 5.83 10.35
CA GLN A 85 12.62 6.25 9.76
C GLN A 85 12.51 6.54 8.26
N GLY A 86 11.62 5.80 7.56
CA GLY A 86 11.26 6.05 6.17
C GLY A 86 10.33 7.25 5.94
N GLY A 87 9.87 7.91 7.03
CA GLY A 87 8.95 9.05 6.93
C GLY A 87 7.48 8.69 6.79
N PHE A 88 7.11 7.44 7.08
CA PHE A 88 5.72 7.01 7.07
C PHE A 88 4.99 7.42 8.35
N ALA A 89 3.96 8.25 8.19
CA ALA A 89 3.07 8.64 9.29
C ALA A 89 2.04 7.53 9.61
N LYS A 90 1.65 6.76 8.59
CA LYS A 90 0.70 5.65 8.74
C LYS A 90 1.06 4.47 7.85
N VAL A 91 0.75 3.28 8.33
CA VAL A 91 0.90 2.03 7.58
C VAL A 91 -0.35 1.18 7.70
N ALA A 92 -0.71 0.46 6.63
CA ALA A 92 -1.81 -0.49 6.60
C ALA A 92 -1.26 -1.92 6.55
N PRO A 93 -1.12 -2.58 7.72
CA PRO A 93 -0.64 -3.96 7.76
C PRO A 93 -1.67 -4.92 7.18
N VAL A 94 -1.21 -5.80 6.29
CA VAL A 94 -2.03 -6.83 5.62
C VAL A 94 -2.63 -7.83 6.61
N ALA A 95 -3.75 -8.48 6.22
CA ALA A 95 -4.48 -9.42 7.06
C ALA A 95 -3.82 -10.81 7.18
N SER A 96 -2.77 -11.08 6.39
CA SER A 96 -2.13 -12.41 6.25
C SER A 96 -1.21 -12.80 7.38
N THR A 97 -1.65 -12.60 8.62
CA THR A 97 -0.94 -13.00 9.85
C THR A 97 -1.44 -14.35 10.39
N ARG A 98 -0.87 -14.84 11.50
CA ARG A 98 -1.26 -16.08 12.17
C ARG A 98 -1.39 -15.84 13.67
N PRO A 99 -2.63 -15.75 14.23
CA PRO A 99 -3.91 -15.83 13.50
C PRO A 99 -4.08 -14.68 12.49
N CYS A 100 -4.94 -14.89 11.48
CA CYS A 100 -5.30 -13.82 10.55
C CYS A 100 -6.25 -12.84 11.22
N ARG A 101 -6.32 -11.60 10.70
CA ARG A 101 -7.19 -10.56 11.30
C ARG A 101 -8.62 -10.69 10.79
N ASP A 102 -9.31 -11.76 11.19
CA ASP A 102 -10.70 -12.02 10.83
C ASP A 102 -11.68 -11.86 12.00
N GLN A 103 -11.18 -11.48 13.20
CA GLN A 103 -11.97 -11.20 14.38
C GLN A 103 -11.68 -9.79 14.92
N PRO A 104 -12.66 -9.12 15.56
CA PRO A 104 -12.45 -7.80 16.18
C PRO A 104 -11.28 -7.74 17.17
N ALA A 105 -11.03 -8.82 17.88
CA ALA A 105 -9.95 -8.91 18.87
C ALA A 105 -8.56 -8.70 18.26
N GLU A 106 -8.30 -9.25 17.06
CA GLU A 106 -7.01 -9.07 16.36
C GLU A 106 -6.83 -7.63 15.89
N ILE A 107 -7.91 -6.96 15.44
CA ILE A 107 -7.88 -5.54 15.06
C ILE A 107 -7.58 -4.68 16.30
N GLN A 108 -8.28 -4.91 17.40
CA GLN A 108 -8.07 -4.17 18.64
C GLN A 108 -6.67 -4.43 19.21
N ALA A 109 -6.17 -5.66 19.13
CA ALA A 109 -4.84 -6.02 19.62
C ALA A 109 -3.72 -5.25 18.90
N ILE A 110 -3.75 -5.18 17.55
CA ILE A 110 -2.73 -4.43 16.81
C ILE A 110 -2.82 -2.93 17.08
N LEU A 111 -4.02 -2.36 17.17
CA LEU A 111 -4.23 -0.95 17.49
C LEU A 111 -3.72 -0.62 18.90
N HIS A 112 -4.00 -1.50 19.89
CA HIS A 112 -3.52 -1.33 21.25
C HIS A 112 -1.99 -1.40 21.33
N ARG A 113 -1.37 -2.36 20.67
CA ARG A 113 0.10 -2.53 20.66
C ARG A 113 0.83 -1.37 19.98
N SER A 114 0.21 -0.72 19.02
CA SER A 114 0.80 0.38 18.23
C SER A 114 0.44 1.78 18.72
N HIS A 115 -0.47 1.95 19.68
CA HIS A 115 -1.09 3.25 20.03
C HIS A 115 -0.11 4.34 20.50
N ARG A 116 1.08 3.97 20.99
CA ARG A 116 2.13 4.91 21.44
C ARG A 116 3.24 5.11 20.41
N HIS A 117 3.13 4.47 19.24
CA HIS A 117 4.14 4.60 18.22
C HIS A 117 3.89 5.86 17.39
N VAL A 118 4.98 6.50 16.93
CA VAL A 118 4.90 7.71 16.07
C VAL A 118 4.25 7.41 14.72
N THR A 119 4.44 6.22 14.15
CA THR A 119 3.73 5.74 12.96
C THR A 119 2.41 5.09 13.37
N GLY A 120 1.29 5.64 12.91
CA GLY A 120 -0.03 5.08 13.15
C GLY A 120 -0.30 3.82 12.33
N VAL A 121 -1.12 2.94 12.87
CA VAL A 121 -1.54 1.70 12.18
C VAL A 121 -2.98 1.84 11.69
N LEU A 122 -3.22 1.44 10.45
CA LEU A 122 -4.52 1.35 9.79
C LEU A 122 -4.76 -0.12 9.40
N PRO A 123 -5.26 -0.98 10.30
CA PRO A 123 -5.27 -2.41 10.06
C PRO A 123 -6.20 -2.79 8.91
N VAL A 124 -5.73 -3.67 8.03
CA VAL A 124 -6.57 -4.36 7.03
C VAL A 124 -7.09 -5.63 7.68
N ALA A 125 -8.42 -5.84 7.64
CA ALA A 125 -9.06 -7.07 8.08
C ALA A 125 -9.12 -8.12 6.95
N ALA A 126 -9.23 -9.38 7.31
CA ALA A 126 -9.49 -10.44 6.33
C ALA A 126 -10.87 -10.26 5.70
N LEU A 127 -10.95 -10.43 4.40
CA LEU A 127 -12.22 -10.40 3.65
C LEU A 127 -13.06 -11.64 3.92
N SER A 128 -12.40 -12.79 3.99
CA SER A 128 -13.06 -14.07 4.27
C SER A 128 -12.55 -14.71 5.56
N ALA A 129 -13.42 -15.47 6.21
CA ALA A 129 -13.09 -16.21 7.44
C ALA A 129 -11.90 -17.14 7.21
N GLY A 130 -10.89 -17.01 8.07
CA GLY A 130 -9.63 -17.73 7.92
C GLY A 130 -8.86 -17.43 6.63
N ARG A 131 -9.24 -16.38 5.89
CA ARG A 131 -8.72 -16.07 4.54
C ARG A 131 -8.90 -17.25 3.57
N ALA A 132 -9.97 -18.01 3.76
CA ALA A 132 -10.21 -19.25 3.00
C ALA A 132 -10.90 -19.01 1.64
N GLY A 133 -11.33 -17.78 1.32
CA GLY A 133 -12.03 -17.43 0.09
C GLY A 133 -13.40 -18.09 -0.05
N LYS A 134 -14.06 -18.46 1.08
CA LYS A 134 -15.33 -19.22 1.09
C LYS A 134 -16.49 -18.40 1.64
N GLU A 135 -16.36 -17.86 2.82
CA GLU A 135 -17.38 -17.12 3.55
C GLU A 135 -16.83 -15.76 3.97
N LEU A 136 -17.63 -14.70 3.85
CA LEU A 136 -17.24 -13.37 4.28
C LEU A 136 -17.11 -13.30 5.81
N THR A 137 -16.23 -12.44 6.28
CA THR A 137 -16.12 -12.10 7.70
C THR A 137 -17.27 -11.18 8.13
N GLU A 138 -17.44 -10.99 9.44
CA GLU A 138 -18.41 -10.05 10.01
C GLU A 138 -17.89 -8.61 9.86
N ALA A 139 -18.02 -8.05 8.65
CA ALA A 139 -17.40 -6.78 8.28
C ALA A 139 -17.82 -5.60 9.16
N HIS A 140 -19.07 -5.56 9.65
CA HIS A 140 -19.54 -4.49 10.52
C HIS A 140 -18.77 -4.46 11.83
N ALA A 141 -18.65 -5.60 12.49
CA ALA A 141 -17.91 -5.71 13.75
C ALA A 141 -16.42 -5.40 13.60
N LEU A 142 -15.82 -5.81 12.47
CA LEU A 142 -14.42 -5.52 12.15
C LEU A 142 -14.20 -4.04 11.84
N ALA A 143 -15.12 -3.39 11.12
CA ALA A 143 -15.07 -1.96 10.84
C ALA A 143 -15.24 -1.15 12.13
N GLU A 144 -16.18 -1.51 13.02
CA GLU A 144 -16.33 -0.89 14.34
C GLU A 144 -15.08 -1.07 15.22
N ALA A 145 -14.37 -2.20 15.10
CA ALA A 145 -13.11 -2.42 15.78
C ALA A 145 -11.96 -1.56 15.23
N GLY A 146 -12.13 -0.91 14.08
CA GLY A 146 -11.17 0.02 13.50
C GLY A 146 -10.46 -0.49 12.24
N ALA A 147 -10.98 -1.51 11.56
CA ALA A 147 -10.43 -1.94 10.28
C ALA A 147 -10.61 -0.86 9.21
N LEU A 148 -9.52 -0.54 8.47
CA LEU A 148 -9.54 0.42 7.37
C LEU A 148 -10.20 -0.15 6.11
N ALA A 149 -9.87 -1.40 5.79
CA ALA A 149 -10.20 -2.08 4.55
C ALA A 149 -10.25 -3.58 4.77
N PHE A 150 -10.69 -4.30 3.73
CA PHE A 150 -10.86 -5.76 3.79
C PHE A 150 -10.13 -6.43 2.63
N SER A 151 -9.24 -7.37 2.94
CA SER A 151 -8.44 -8.13 1.97
C SER A 151 -8.03 -9.48 2.54
N ASP A 152 -8.01 -10.49 1.68
CA ASP A 152 -7.35 -11.74 2.03
C ASP A 152 -5.83 -11.72 1.76
N ASP A 153 -5.28 -10.56 1.31
CA ASP A 153 -3.89 -10.46 0.84
C ASP A 153 -3.60 -11.57 -0.19
N ALA A 154 -4.59 -11.78 -1.06
CA ALA A 154 -4.61 -12.80 -2.10
C ALA A 154 -5.72 -12.46 -3.11
N PRO A 155 -5.67 -13.00 -4.34
CA PRO A 155 -6.75 -12.87 -5.30
C PRO A 155 -8.06 -13.47 -4.78
N VAL A 156 -9.18 -12.78 -4.99
CA VAL A 156 -10.51 -13.32 -4.68
C VAL A 156 -10.94 -14.21 -5.84
N ASP A 157 -10.72 -15.52 -5.73
CA ASP A 157 -10.94 -16.47 -6.82
C ASP A 157 -12.40 -16.62 -7.25
N ARG A 158 -13.30 -16.58 -6.27
CA ARG A 158 -14.75 -16.81 -6.50
C ARG A 158 -15.46 -15.50 -6.86
N PRO A 159 -15.96 -15.35 -8.10
CA PRO A 159 -16.64 -14.11 -8.53
C PRO A 159 -17.84 -13.73 -7.65
N GLU A 160 -18.63 -14.73 -7.21
CA GLU A 160 -19.78 -14.49 -6.35
C GLU A 160 -19.40 -14.00 -4.95
N LEU A 161 -18.21 -14.39 -4.44
CA LEU A 161 -17.70 -13.88 -3.17
C LEU A 161 -17.33 -12.41 -3.29
N LEU A 162 -16.59 -12.04 -4.36
CA LEU A 162 -16.24 -10.64 -4.61
C LEU A 162 -17.49 -9.76 -4.80
N ARG A 163 -18.49 -10.24 -5.57
CA ARG A 163 -19.76 -9.53 -5.75
C ARG A 163 -20.44 -9.26 -4.41
N ARG A 164 -20.62 -10.29 -3.60
CA ARG A 164 -21.24 -10.17 -2.28
C ARG A 164 -20.43 -9.26 -1.35
N ALA A 165 -19.11 -9.34 -1.41
CA ALA A 165 -18.23 -8.46 -0.65
C ALA A 165 -18.46 -7.00 -1.04
N LEU A 166 -18.43 -6.66 -2.33
CA LEU A 166 -18.61 -5.30 -2.80
C LEU A 166 -19.98 -4.72 -2.43
N GLU A 167 -21.06 -5.53 -2.55
CA GLU A 167 -22.41 -5.15 -2.12
C GLU A 167 -22.46 -4.86 -0.62
N TYR A 168 -21.92 -5.76 0.21
CA TYR A 168 -21.96 -5.65 1.67
C TYR A 168 -21.09 -4.48 2.18
N HIS A 169 -19.85 -4.39 1.72
CA HIS A 169 -18.93 -3.32 2.08
C HIS A 169 -19.32 -1.97 1.51
N GLY A 170 -20.02 -1.95 0.37
CA GLY A 170 -20.58 -0.73 -0.21
C GLY A 170 -21.54 -0.02 0.75
N GLY A 171 -22.39 -0.78 1.45
CA GLY A 171 -23.28 -0.26 2.49
C GLY A 171 -22.56 0.28 3.73
N LEU A 172 -21.37 -0.25 4.04
CA LEU A 172 -20.53 0.20 5.15
C LEU A 172 -19.56 1.34 4.77
N GLY A 173 -19.43 1.63 3.48
CA GLY A 173 -18.47 2.62 2.98
C GLY A 173 -17.00 2.19 3.07
N THR A 174 -16.73 0.90 3.35
CA THR A 174 -15.37 0.35 3.45
C THR A 174 -14.90 -0.20 2.11
N PRO A 175 -13.62 -0.02 1.73
CA PRO A 175 -13.10 -0.57 0.49
C PRO A 175 -12.76 -2.07 0.61
N VAL A 176 -12.97 -2.79 -0.48
CA VAL A 176 -12.48 -4.17 -0.68
C VAL A 176 -11.19 -4.10 -1.49
N PHE A 177 -10.13 -4.72 -0.99
CA PHE A 177 -8.86 -4.85 -1.72
C PHE A 177 -8.82 -6.22 -2.39
N SER A 178 -8.57 -6.25 -3.70
CA SER A 178 -8.44 -7.48 -4.50
C SER A 178 -7.11 -7.47 -5.24
N GLU A 179 -6.28 -8.48 -4.99
CA GLU A 179 -5.02 -8.66 -5.70
C GLU A 179 -5.28 -9.00 -7.17
N ALA A 180 -4.64 -8.26 -8.07
CA ALA A 180 -4.86 -8.35 -9.51
C ALA A 180 -4.01 -9.45 -10.17
N HIS A 181 -3.81 -10.58 -9.53
CA HIS A 181 -2.96 -11.66 -10.04
C HIS A 181 -3.73 -12.97 -10.06
N ASP A 182 -3.68 -13.71 -11.17
CA ASP A 182 -4.22 -15.07 -11.24
C ASP A 182 -3.09 -16.10 -11.17
N PRO A 183 -2.83 -16.69 -9.97
CA PRO A 183 -1.75 -17.66 -9.80
C PRO A 183 -2.00 -18.97 -10.53
N LYS A 184 -3.22 -19.21 -11.06
CA LYS A 184 -3.59 -20.42 -11.79
C LYS A 184 -3.38 -20.27 -13.30
N PHE A 185 -3.23 -19.06 -13.79
CA PHE A 185 -3.05 -18.80 -15.22
C PHE A 185 -1.71 -19.34 -15.73
N GLN A 186 -0.63 -19.06 -15.00
CA GLN A 186 0.71 -19.60 -15.26
C GLN A 186 1.41 -19.91 -13.92
N PRO A 187 1.07 -21.04 -13.27
CA PRO A 187 1.53 -21.32 -11.90
C PRO A 187 3.04 -21.44 -11.77
N GLU A 188 3.75 -21.78 -12.85
CA GLU A 188 5.21 -21.87 -12.90
C GLU A 188 5.90 -20.52 -13.16
N GLY A 189 5.15 -19.49 -13.54
CA GLY A 189 5.69 -18.18 -13.91
C GLY A 189 6.31 -17.44 -12.71
N ILE A 190 7.57 -17.07 -12.83
CA ILE A 190 8.34 -16.40 -11.76
C ILE A 190 8.96 -15.06 -12.21
N MET A 191 8.89 -14.74 -13.48
CA MET A 191 9.45 -13.54 -14.10
C MET A 191 8.50 -13.05 -15.20
N HIS A 192 8.58 -11.79 -15.60
CA HIS A 192 7.83 -11.28 -16.76
C HIS A 192 8.11 -12.12 -18.01
N GLU A 193 7.05 -12.52 -18.72
CA GLU A 193 7.17 -13.26 -19.97
C GLU A 193 7.70 -12.35 -21.07
N GLY A 194 8.90 -12.62 -21.56
CA GLY A 194 9.54 -11.80 -22.56
C GLY A 194 10.96 -12.23 -22.93
N ALA A 195 11.68 -11.31 -23.56
CA ALA A 195 13.04 -11.59 -23.99
C ALA A 195 14.00 -11.86 -22.82
N ALA A 196 13.81 -11.15 -21.69
CA ALA A 196 14.64 -11.34 -20.49
C ALA A 196 14.45 -12.73 -19.89
N SER A 197 13.21 -13.19 -19.69
CA SER A 197 12.93 -14.52 -19.15
C SER A 197 13.45 -15.65 -20.06
N THR A 198 13.30 -15.47 -21.36
CA THR A 198 13.82 -16.42 -22.35
C THR A 198 15.34 -16.51 -22.28
N ARG A 199 16.07 -15.39 -22.20
CA ARG A 199 17.53 -15.36 -22.06
C ARG A 199 18.01 -16.02 -20.78
N MET A 200 17.26 -15.84 -19.70
CA MET A 200 17.60 -16.38 -18.38
C MET A 200 17.14 -17.84 -18.19
N GLY A 201 16.35 -18.38 -19.13
CA GLY A 201 15.79 -19.74 -19.00
C GLY A 201 14.78 -19.86 -17.84
N LEU A 202 14.11 -18.76 -17.47
CA LEU A 202 13.13 -18.73 -16.39
C LEU A 202 11.70 -18.75 -16.95
N PRO A 203 10.76 -19.46 -16.28
CA PRO A 203 9.38 -19.50 -16.72
C PRO A 203 8.74 -18.11 -16.64
N GLY A 204 8.11 -17.71 -17.75
CA GLY A 204 7.45 -16.41 -17.88
C GLY A 204 6.09 -16.38 -17.20
N LEU A 205 5.70 -15.21 -16.72
CA LEU A 205 4.37 -14.85 -16.26
C LEU A 205 3.85 -13.73 -17.16
N SER A 206 2.88 -14.06 -18.00
CA SER A 206 2.35 -13.08 -18.94
C SER A 206 1.55 -11.97 -18.26
N GLU A 207 1.32 -10.88 -18.96
CA GLU A 207 0.49 -9.78 -18.48
C GLU A 207 -1.00 -10.16 -18.36
N GLU A 208 -1.44 -11.19 -19.10
CA GLU A 208 -2.81 -11.68 -19.04
C GLU A 208 -3.18 -12.22 -17.66
N SER A 209 -2.23 -12.73 -16.90
CA SER A 209 -2.47 -13.15 -15.51
C SER A 209 -2.99 -12.01 -14.64
N GLU A 210 -2.59 -10.78 -14.94
CA GLU A 210 -3.03 -9.55 -14.27
C GLU A 210 -4.28 -8.97 -14.95
N THR A 211 -4.25 -8.77 -16.26
CA THR A 211 -5.29 -8.04 -16.99
C THR A 211 -6.63 -8.76 -17.00
N LEU A 212 -6.64 -10.09 -17.08
CA LEU A 212 -7.87 -10.88 -16.98
C LEU A 212 -8.53 -10.72 -15.61
N ARG A 213 -7.72 -10.71 -14.54
CA ARG A 213 -8.23 -10.51 -13.19
C ARG A 213 -8.79 -9.11 -13.00
N ILE A 214 -8.08 -8.08 -13.43
CA ILE A 214 -8.54 -6.69 -13.36
C ILE A 214 -9.88 -6.54 -14.11
N ARG A 215 -9.98 -6.98 -15.34
CA ARG A 215 -11.20 -6.88 -16.15
C ARG A 215 -12.38 -7.56 -15.48
N ARG A 216 -12.17 -8.81 -14.99
CA ARG A 216 -13.21 -9.55 -14.27
C ARG A 216 -13.70 -8.77 -13.03
N ASP A 217 -12.78 -8.25 -12.23
CA ASP A 217 -13.12 -7.57 -10.99
C ASP A 217 -13.80 -6.22 -11.25
N LEU A 218 -13.42 -5.52 -12.32
CA LEU A 218 -14.10 -4.31 -12.79
C LEU A 218 -15.51 -4.60 -13.31
N ASP A 219 -15.72 -5.69 -14.03
CA ASP A 219 -17.07 -6.11 -14.49
C ASP A 219 -17.98 -6.44 -13.29
N ILE A 220 -17.45 -7.10 -12.27
CA ILE A 220 -18.17 -7.36 -11.02
C ILE A 220 -18.49 -6.05 -10.32
N LEU A 221 -17.53 -5.12 -10.19
CA LEU A 221 -17.74 -3.80 -9.58
C LEU A 221 -18.82 -3.00 -10.32
N ARG A 222 -18.81 -3.04 -11.65
CA ARG A 222 -19.82 -2.36 -12.49
C ARG A 222 -21.23 -2.88 -12.21
N TYR A 223 -21.35 -4.19 -11.97
CA TYR A 223 -22.62 -4.84 -11.65
C TYR A 223 -23.08 -4.59 -10.21
N SER A 224 -22.19 -4.72 -9.23
CA SER A 224 -22.53 -4.72 -7.80
C SER A 224 -22.46 -3.34 -7.15
N GLY A 225 -21.72 -2.41 -7.74
CA GLY A 225 -21.29 -1.20 -7.04
C GLY A 225 -20.27 -1.48 -5.93
N GLY A 226 -20.19 -0.61 -4.96
CA GLY A 226 -19.20 -0.69 -3.87
C GLY A 226 -17.92 0.07 -4.17
N ARG A 227 -16.85 -0.26 -3.44
CA ARG A 227 -15.52 0.37 -3.57
C ARG A 227 -14.46 -0.71 -3.71
N LEU A 228 -13.76 -0.72 -4.83
CA LEU A 228 -12.67 -1.65 -5.11
C LEU A 228 -11.33 -0.93 -5.08
N HIS A 229 -10.35 -1.51 -4.41
CA HIS A 229 -8.96 -1.11 -4.52
C HIS A 229 -8.12 -2.27 -5.04
N ILE A 230 -7.30 -2.01 -6.04
CA ILE A 230 -6.31 -2.95 -6.58
C ILE A 230 -4.94 -2.54 -6.05
N PRO A 231 -4.40 -3.23 -5.04
CA PRO A 231 -3.22 -2.77 -4.32
C PRO A 231 -1.98 -2.61 -5.18
N VAL A 232 -1.77 -3.52 -6.12
CA VAL A 232 -0.60 -3.49 -7.02
C VAL A 232 -1.02 -3.80 -8.44
N VAL A 233 -0.83 -2.82 -9.32
CA VAL A 233 -0.93 -2.95 -10.78
C VAL A 233 0.48 -2.83 -11.35
N THR A 234 0.84 -3.71 -12.28
CA THR A 234 2.20 -3.78 -12.81
C THR A 234 2.29 -3.57 -14.32
N THR A 235 1.17 -3.65 -15.05
CA THR A 235 1.14 -3.63 -16.51
C THR A 235 0.45 -2.37 -17.08
N ALA A 236 0.89 -1.93 -18.26
CA ALA A 236 0.27 -0.83 -19.01
C ALA A 236 -1.19 -1.17 -19.38
N ALA A 237 -1.46 -2.41 -19.74
CA ALA A 237 -2.80 -2.87 -20.12
C ALA A 237 -3.76 -2.92 -18.91
N GLY A 238 -3.26 -3.28 -17.71
CA GLY A 238 -3.99 -3.19 -16.46
C GLY A 238 -4.36 -1.75 -16.10
N LEU A 239 -3.40 -0.83 -16.20
CA LEU A 239 -3.64 0.60 -16.02
C LEU A 239 -4.68 1.17 -16.97
N GLN A 240 -4.65 0.76 -18.26
CA GLN A 240 -5.63 1.22 -19.22
C GLN A 240 -7.05 0.78 -18.83
N SER A 241 -7.22 -0.48 -18.39
CA SER A 241 -8.51 -0.99 -17.94
C SER A 241 -9.06 -0.20 -16.73
N ILE A 242 -8.17 0.20 -15.81
CA ILE A 242 -8.56 1.01 -14.65
C ILE A 242 -8.88 2.44 -15.05
N ARG A 243 -8.12 3.04 -15.97
CA ARG A 243 -8.40 4.38 -16.50
C ARG A 243 -9.78 4.45 -17.14
N ASP A 244 -10.12 3.45 -17.96
CA ASP A 244 -11.43 3.35 -18.60
C ASP A 244 -12.54 3.22 -17.56
N ALA A 245 -12.36 2.37 -16.55
CA ALA A 245 -13.31 2.21 -15.45
C ALA A 245 -13.51 3.49 -14.63
N LYS A 246 -12.44 4.24 -14.34
CA LYS A 246 -12.52 5.56 -13.68
C LYS A 246 -13.28 6.56 -14.55
N ALA A 247 -13.04 6.57 -15.87
CA ALA A 247 -13.75 7.43 -16.81
C ALA A 247 -15.26 7.11 -16.89
N GLU A 248 -15.64 5.84 -16.70
CA GLU A 248 -17.03 5.40 -16.55
C GLU A 248 -17.65 5.82 -15.20
N GLY A 249 -16.88 6.31 -14.25
CA GLY A 249 -17.33 6.71 -12.92
C GLY A 249 -17.39 5.55 -11.90
N LEU A 250 -16.74 4.43 -12.17
CA LEU A 250 -16.66 3.34 -11.19
C LEU A 250 -15.79 3.76 -9.99
N SER A 251 -16.20 3.35 -8.79
CA SER A 251 -15.46 3.61 -7.56
C SER A 251 -14.31 2.62 -7.41
N VAL A 252 -13.30 2.78 -8.26
CA VAL A 252 -12.07 1.99 -8.26
C VAL A 252 -10.86 2.87 -8.00
N THR A 253 -9.95 2.36 -7.18
CA THR A 253 -8.61 2.93 -6.95
C THR A 253 -7.56 1.87 -7.17
N CYS A 254 -6.33 2.28 -7.46
CA CYS A 254 -5.23 1.35 -7.62
C CYS A 254 -3.90 1.90 -7.11
N GLY A 255 -3.01 0.98 -6.81
CA GLY A 255 -1.63 1.27 -6.44
C GLY A 255 -0.62 0.55 -7.32
N THR A 256 0.65 0.87 -7.11
CA THR A 256 1.80 0.09 -7.58
C THR A 256 2.91 0.14 -6.55
N THR A 257 3.93 -0.69 -6.67
CA THR A 257 5.06 -0.62 -5.74
C THR A 257 6.12 0.34 -6.24
N VAL A 258 6.91 0.88 -5.32
CA VAL A 258 8.10 1.67 -5.65
C VAL A 258 9.07 0.88 -6.54
N HIS A 259 9.13 -0.44 -6.38
CA HIS A 259 9.99 -1.32 -7.17
C HIS A 259 9.64 -1.28 -8.66
N HIS A 260 8.35 -1.38 -9.00
CA HIS A 260 7.87 -1.32 -10.39
C HIS A 260 8.05 0.06 -11.04
N LEU A 261 8.17 1.12 -10.23
CA LEU A 261 8.52 2.45 -10.73
C LEU A 261 10.03 2.62 -10.99
N CYS A 262 10.88 1.82 -10.32
CA CYS A 262 12.32 1.97 -10.39
C CYS A 262 12.99 0.99 -11.36
N TRP A 263 12.59 -0.28 -11.32
CA TRP A 263 13.26 -1.38 -12.01
C TRP A 263 12.37 -2.05 -13.05
N THR A 264 13.00 -2.85 -13.92
CA THR A 264 12.39 -3.64 -14.98
C THR A 264 12.84 -5.09 -14.88
N ASP A 265 12.29 -5.97 -15.70
CA ASP A 265 12.72 -7.36 -15.82
C ASP A 265 14.18 -7.52 -16.27
N GLU A 266 14.74 -6.55 -17.00
CA GLU A 266 16.15 -6.54 -17.39
C GLU A 266 17.11 -6.37 -16.19
N ASP A 267 16.68 -5.70 -15.11
CA ASP A 267 17.47 -5.52 -13.90
C ASP A 267 17.66 -6.82 -13.11
N LEU A 268 16.91 -7.88 -13.45
CA LEU A 268 17.09 -9.24 -12.93
C LEU A 268 18.28 -9.98 -13.56
N ALA A 269 18.90 -9.42 -14.60
CA ALA A 269 20.08 -10.02 -15.24
C ALA A 269 21.15 -10.33 -14.19
N GLY A 270 21.75 -11.54 -14.26
CA GLY A 270 22.68 -12.01 -13.24
C GLY A 270 22.01 -12.63 -12.00
N PHE A 271 20.70 -12.89 -12.04
CA PHE A 271 19.93 -13.55 -10.98
C PHE A 271 19.95 -12.79 -9.65
N ASN A 272 19.79 -11.47 -9.70
CA ASN A 272 19.66 -10.65 -8.50
C ASN A 272 18.40 -11.03 -7.71
N ARG A 273 18.58 -11.73 -6.59
CA ARG A 273 17.49 -12.25 -5.76
C ARG A 273 16.75 -11.16 -4.99
N ASP A 274 17.39 -10.01 -4.76
CA ASP A 274 16.79 -8.87 -4.03
C ASP A 274 15.67 -8.22 -4.86
N LEU A 275 15.66 -8.42 -6.18
CA LEU A 275 14.62 -7.94 -7.08
C LEU A 275 13.53 -8.99 -7.37
N LYS A 276 13.53 -10.14 -6.68
CA LYS A 276 12.46 -11.12 -6.79
C LYS A 276 11.26 -10.72 -5.96
N LEU A 277 10.26 -10.14 -6.61
CA LEU A 277 9.02 -9.70 -6.01
C LEU A 277 7.90 -10.77 -6.11
N SER A 278 6.83 -10.59 -5.36
CA SER A 278 5.61 -11.43 -5.45
C SER A 278 4.94 -11.29 -6.82
N LEU A 279 4.83 -10.06 -7.31
CA LEU A 279 4.49 -9.75 -8.70
C LEU A 279 5.78 -9.37 -9.43
N PRO A 280 6.08 -9.98 -10.59
CA PRO A 280 7.36 -9.77 -11.24
C PRO A 280 7.51 -8.34 -11.76
N LEU A 281 8.74 -7.84 -11.77
CA LEU A 281 9.10 -6.63 -12.50
C LEU A 281 8.77 -6.83 -13.98
N ARG A 282 8.19 -5.81 -14.60
CA ARG A 282 7.70 -5.84 -15.98
C ARG A 282 8.66 -5.14 -16.94
N SER A 283 8.24 -4.98 -18.16
CA SER A 283 9.01 -4.31 -19.22
C SER A 283 9.30 -2.83 -18.94
N ALA A 284 10.22 -2.25 -19.70
CA ALA A 284 10.51 -0.81 -19.66
C ALA A 284 9.28 0.04 -20.08
N ASP A 285 8.44 -0.48 -20.98
CA ASP A 285 7.22 0.18 -21.40
C ASP A 285 6.18 0.21 -20.30
N ASP A 286 6.01 -0.91 -19.57
CA ASP A 286 5.15 -0.96 -18.37
C ASP A 286 5.61 0.01 -17.30
N ARG A 287 6.91 0.03 -16.99
CA ARG A 287 7.47 1.00 -16.04
C ARG A 287 7.19 2.44 -16.45
N THR A 288 7.32 2.75 -17.74
CA THR A 288 7.05 4.09 -18.28
C THR A 288 5.57 4.44 -18.14
N ALA A 289 4.68 3.50 -18.42
CA ALA A 289 3.24 3.67 -18.23
C ALA A 289 2.88 3.90 -16.75
N LEU A 290 3.47 3.13 -15.83
CA LEU A 290 3.28 3.29 -14.37
C LEU A 290 3.74 4.68 -13.89
N ARG A 291 4.90 5.13 -14.35
CA ARG A 291 5.41 6.47 -14.03
C ARG A 291 4.48 7.56 -14.53
N THR A 292 3.98 7.46 -15.76
CA THR A 292 3.01 8.40 -16.29
C THR A 292 1.73 8.40 -15.48
N ALA A 293 1.22 7.22 -15.12
CA ALA A 293 0.01 7.04 -14.33
C ALA A 293 0.11 7.63 -12.91
N ALA A 294 1.32 7.69 -12.33
CA ALA A 294 1.56 8.32 -11.05
C ALA A 294 1.41 9.86 -11.09
N PHE A 295 1.58 10.47 -12.28
CA PHE A 295 1.45 11.93 -12.46
C PHE A 295 0.09 12.35 -13.02
N ASP A 296 -0.57 11.48 -13.81
CA ASP A 296 -1.87 11.80 -14.41
C ASP A 296 -3.07 11.47 -13.52
N GLY A 297 -2.83 10.91 -12.32
CA GLY A 297 -3.87 10.56 -11.35
C GLY A 297 -4.56 9.21 -11.62
N THR A 298 -4.05 8.41 -12.55
CA THR A 298 -4.54 7.03 -12.74
C THR A 298 -4.15 6.14 -11.57
N LEU A 299 -2.91 6.26 -11.06
CA LEU A 299 -2.48 5.65 -9.81
C LEU A 299 -2.87 6.53 -8.63
N ASP A 300 -3.48 5.91 -7.61
CA ASP A 300 -3.92 6.57 -6.38
C ASP A 300 -2.89 6.43 -5.25
N ALA A 301 -2.05 5.38 -5.32
CA ALA A 301 -1.07 5.08 -4.29
C ALA A 301 0.22 4.49 -4.86
N VAL A 302 1.31 4.75 -4.15
CA VAL A 302 2.57 4.01 -4.30
C VAL A 302 2.86 3.36 -2.95
N VAL A 303 3.02 2.04 -2.94
CA VAL A 303 3.23 1.25 -1.73
C VAL A 303 4.66 0.71 -1.64
N SER A 304 5.13 0.44 -0.44
CA SER A 304 6.42 -0.21 -0.24
C SER A 304 6.38 -1.70 -0.59
N ASP A 305 5.23 -2.33 -0.39
CA ASP A 305 5.06 -3.80 -0.36
C ASP A 305 6.12 -4.47 0.54
N HIS A 306 6.38 -3.85 1.68
CA HIS A 306 7.35 -4.31 2.66
C HIS A 306 6.97 -5.69 3.19
N ARG A 307 7.73 -6.72 2.79
CA ARG A 307 7.49 -8.12 3.13
C ARG A 307 8.80 -8.80 3.54
N PRO A 308 9.30 -8.56 4.75
CA PRO A 308 10.57 -9.11 5.21
C PRO A 308 10.55 -10.63 5.22
N ARG A 309 11.69 -11.21 4.91
CA ARG A 309 11.91 -12.67 4.90
C ARG A 309 13.18 -12.98 5.66
N THR A 310 13.21 -14.17 6.28
CA THR A 310 14.46 -14.71 6.82
C THR A 310 15.41 -15.08 5.69
N PRO A 311 16.72 -15.05 5.91
CA PRO A 311 17.72 -15.42 4.89
C PRO A 311 17.63 -16.88 4.41
N GLU A 312 16.91 -17.75 5.13
CA GLU A 312 16.76 -19.19 4.88
C GLU A 312 15.83 -19.52 3.70
#